data_93ed3ed1cfdd8dfe680021f1bc05f840
#
_entry.id   93ed3ed1cfdd8dfe680021f1bc05f840
#
_cell.length_a   1.000
_cell.length_b   1.000
_cell.length_c   1.000
_cell.angle_alpha   90.00
_cell.angle_beta   90.00
_cell.angle_gamma   90.00
#
_symmetry.space_group_name_H-M   'P 1'
#
loop_
_entity.id
_entity.type
_entity.pdbx_description
1 polymer ?
#
loop_
_entity_poly.entity_id
_entity_poly.type
_entity_poly.pdbx_seq_one_letter_code
_entity_poly.pdbx_strand_id
1 'polypeptide(L)' 'VSLGDTVRDAGSGRIGRVMGFVGPYVQLRPVGGGREWDARREGLGPVTRSEALSDSAARSNARSRGERL' A
#
# COMPACT_ATOMS: atom_id res chain seq x y z
N VAL A 1 -13.57 5.36 -0.95
CA VAL A 1 -12.27 5.48 -1.65
C VAL A 1 -12.49 5.70 -3.13
N SER A 2 -11.56 6.36 -3.78
CA SER A 2 -11.61 6.68 -5.19
C SER A 2 -10.30 6.27 -5.85
N LEU A 3 -10.34 6.13 -7.17
CA LEU A 3 -9.13 5.84 -7.95
C LEU A 3 -8.05 6.89 -7.65
N GLY A 4 -6.84 6.43 -7.44
CA GLY A 4 -5.71 7.29 -7.13
C GLY A 4 -5.52 7.62 -5.67
N ASP A 5 -6.47 7.26 -4.81
CA ASP A 5 -6.33 7.51 -3.38
C ASP A 5 -5.25 6.62 -2.79
N THR A 6 -4.54 7.14 -1.78
CA THR A 6 -3.60 6.35 -1.00
C THR A 6 -4.30 5.91 0.27
N VAL A 7 -4.33 4.60 0.51
CA VAL A 7 -5.07 4.02 1.64
C VAL A 7 -4.24 2.96 2.34
N ARG A 8 -4.63 2.65 3.56
CA ARG A 8 -4.02 1.57 4.34
C ARG A 8 -4.97 0.37 4.35
N ASP A 9 -4.44 -0.81 4.09
CA ASP A 9 -5.17 -2.06 4.22
C ASP A 9 -4.94 -2.62 5.62
N ALA A 10 -5.98 -2.58 6.45
CA ALA A 10 -5.90 -3.04 7.83
C ALA A 10 -5.59 -4.55 7.92
N GLY A 11 -6.02 -5.32 6.94
CA GLY A 11 -5.79 -6.76 6.93
C GLY A 11 -4.32 -7.14 6.79
N SER A 12 -3.58 -6.42 5.94
CA SER A 12 -2.16 -6.69 5.70
C SER A 12 -1.24 -5.69 6.36
N GLY A 13 -1.78 -4.56 6.83
CA GLY A 13 -0.99 -3.46 7.36
C GLY A 13 -0.21 -2.69 6.30
N ARG A 14 -0.51 -2.91 5.03
CA ARG A 14 0.22 -2.30 3.91
C ARG A 14 -0.50 -1.05 3.42
N ILE A 15 0.29 -0.15 2.85
CA ILE A 15 -0.22 1.08 2.26
C ILE A 15 -0.11 0.98 0.75
N GLY A 16 -1.16 1.36 0.05
CA GLY A 16 -1.17 1.30 -1.39
C GLY A 16 -2.06 2.36 -2.01
N ARG A 17 -1.92 2.51 -3.33
CA ARG A 17 -2.75 3.41 -4.12
C ARG A 17 -3.86 2.62 -4.79
N VAL A 18 -5.07 3.16 -4.78
CA VAL A 18 -6.23 2.53 -5.41
C VAL A 18 -6.08 2.59 -6.91
N MET A 19 -6.02 1.42 -7.55
CA MET A 19 -5.86 1.30 -8.99
C MET A 19 -7.15 0.87 -9.70
N GLY A 20 -8.08 0.23 -9.00
CA GLY A 20 -9.32 -0.22 -9.59
C GLY A 20 -10.23 -0.87 -8.58
N PHE A 21 -11.41 -1.27 -9.06
CA PHE A 21 -12.42 -1.93 -8.24
C PHE A 21 -12.90 -3.18 -8.95
N VAL A 22 -12.95 -4.30 -8.21
CA VAL A 22 -13.44 -5.57 -8.74
C VAL A 22 -14.39 -6.18 -7.71
N GLY A 23 -15.69 -6.06 -7.94
CA GLY A 23 -16.70 -6.53 -6.99
C GLY A 23 -16.52 -5.89 -5.61
N PRO A 24 -16.45 -6.68 -4.53
CA PRO A 24 -16.24 -6.14 -3.18
C PRO A 24 -14.78 -5.79 -2.90
N TYR A 25 -13.89 -6.01 -3.86
CA TYR A 25 -12.45 -5.80 -3.66
C TYR A 25 -11.96 -4.53 -4.32
N VAL A 26 -10.92 -3.95 -3.73
CA VAL A 26 -10.24 -2.78 -4.26
C VAL A 26 -8.82 -3.22 -4.61
N GLN A 27 -8.41 -2.96 -5.84
CA GLN A 27 -7.05 -3.29 -6.29
C GLN A 27 -6.10 -2.20 -5.83
N LEU A 28 -5.05 -2.59 -5.12
CA LEU A 28 -4.08 -1.67 -4.56
C LEU A 28 -2.69 -1.94 -5.12
N ARG A 29 -1.96 -0.87 -5.37
CA ARG A 29 -0.57 -0.93 -5.79
C ARG A 29 0.31 -0.44 -4.64
N PRO A 30 1.33 -1.21 -4.20
CA PRO A 30 2.20 -0.80 -3.10
C PRO A 30 2.88 0.54 -3.38
N VAL A 31 2.92 1.41 -2.37
CA VAL A 31 3.55 2.72 -2.48
C VAL A 31 5.04 2.60 -2.75
N GLY A 32 5.69 1.65 -2.11
CA GLY A 32 7.13 1.42 -2.28
C GLY A 32 7.48 0.52 -3.46
N GLY A 33 6.51 0.20 -4.32
CA GLY A 33 6.70 -0.72 -5.42
C GLY A 33 6.44 -2.17 -5.01
N GLY A 34 6.30 -3.05 -5.99
CA GLY A 34 6.03 -4.45 -5.76
C GLY A 34 4.73 -4.89 -6.43
N ARG A 35 4.25 -6.07 -6.05
CA ARG A 35 3.08 -6.68 -6.66
C ARG A 35 1.78 -6.08 -6.12
N GLU A 36 0.85 -5.80 -7.02
CA GLU A 36 -0.49 -5.34 -6.66
C GLU A 36 -1.25 -6.44 -5.91
N TRP A 37 -2.17 -6.03 -5.03
CA TRP A 37 -3.01 -6.98 -4.30
C TRP A 37 -4.43 -6.47 -4.19
N ASP A 38 -5.38 -7.37 -3.89
CA ASP A 38 -6.77 -7.02 -3.68
C ASP A 38 -7.05 -6.94 -2.18
N ALA A 39 -7.79 -5.91 -1.78
CA ALA A 39 -8.17 -5.72 -0.39
C ALA A 39 -9.66 -5.47 -0.31
N ARG A 40 -10.27 -5.80 0.83
CA ARG A 40 -11.67 -5.52 1.04
C ARG A 40 -11.88 -4.04 1.32
N ARG A 41 -12.95 -3.48 0.72
CA ARG A 41 -13.23 -2.06 0.86
C ARG A 41 -13.38 -1.65 2.32
N GLU A 42 -14.04 -2.46 3.15
CA GLU A 42 -14.26 -2.15 4.56
C GLU A 42 -12.98 -2.22 5.40
N GLY A 43 -11.92 -2.81 4.88
CA GLY A 43 -10.63 -2.85 5.56
C GLY A 43 -9.71 -1.70 5.22
N LEU A 44 -10.14 -0.78 4.36
CA LEU A 44 -9.32 0.33 3.92
C LEU A 44 -9.56 1.57 4.77
N GLY A 45 -8.49 2.26 5.13
CA GLY A 45 -8.57 3.49 5.90
C GLY A 45 -7.71 4.58 5.30
N PRO A 46 -7.91 5.83 5.75
CA PRO A 46 -7.12 6.96 5.27
C PRO A 46 -5.68 6.87 5.77
N VAL A 47 -4.77 7.43 4.99
CA VAL A 47 -3.34 7.47 5.31
C VAL A 47 -2.84 8.89 5.15
N THR A 48 -2.01 9.36 6.07
CA THR A 48 -1.37 10.65 5.92
C THR A 48 -0.22 10.53 4.93
N ARG A 49 0.18 11.65 4.35
CA ARG A 49 1.35 11.68 3.46
C ARG A 49 2.59 11.18 4.20
N SER A 50 2.72 11.55 5.46
CA SER A 50 3.85 11.15 6.29
C SER A 50 3.92 9.62 6.45
N GLU A 51 2.79 8.97 6.69
CA GLU A 51 2.75 7.51 6.80
C GLU A 51 3.14 6.82 5.50
N ALA A 52 2.67 7.33 4.36
CA ALA A 52 3.00 6.78 3.06
C ALA A 52 4.50 6.89 2.78
N LEU A 53 5.10 8.01 3.11
CA LEU A 53 6.53 8.23 2.92
C LEU A 53 7.37 7.33 3.83
N SER A 54 6.95 7.16 5.07
CA SER A 54 7.62 6.26 6.02
C SER A 54 7.62 4.83 5.54
N ASP A 55 6.50 4.34 5.04
CA ASP A 55 6.39 2.98 4.53
C ASP A 55 7.33 2.76 3.36
N SER A 56 7.37 3.70 2.42
CA SER A 56 8.26 3.64 1.27
C SER A 56 9.73 3.65 1.68
N ALA A 57 10.11 4.51 2.62
CA ALA A 57 11.48 4.60 3.11
C ALA A 57 11.90 3.31 3.83
N ALA A 58 11.02 2.74 4.64
CA ALA A 58 11.30 1.50 5.35
C ALA A 58 11.59 0.36 4.38
N ARG A 59 10.83 0.25 3.30
CA ARG A 59 11.04 -0.79 2.28
C ARG A 59 12.37 -0.62 1.58
N SER A 60 12.73 0.61 1.23
CA SER A 60 14.01 0.90 0.58
C SER A 60 15.16 0.53 1.48
N ASN A 61 15.09 0.86 2.77
CA ASN A 61 16.12 0.53 3.73
C ASN A 61 16.28 -0.98 3.92
N ALA A 62 15.17 -1.70 3.99
CA ALA A 62 15.20 -3.15 4.12
C ALA A 62 15.87 -3.79 2.90
N ARG A 63 15.59 -3.29 1.70
CA ARG A 63 16.19 -3.78 0.47
C ARG A 63 17.71 -3.56 0.47
N SER A 64 18.15 -2.37 0.88
CA SER A 64 19.57 -2.05 0.95
C SER A 64 20.30 -2.96 1.91
N ARG A 65 19.72 -3.27 3.06
CA ARG A 65 20.32 -4.21 4.02
C ARG A 65 20.46 -5.59 3.44
N GLY A 66 19.44 -6.04 2.71
CA GLY A 66 19.49 -7.35 2.06
C GLY A 66 20.63 -7.48 1.08
N GLU A 67 20.94 -6.42 0.37
CA GLU A 67 22.04 -6.41 -0.58
C GLU A 67 23.41 -6.54 0.07
N ARG A 68 23.55 -6.12 1.32
CA ARG A 68 24.81 -6.22 2.04
C ARG A 68 25.10 -7.60 2.58
N LEU A 69 24.08 -8.40 2.71
CA LEU A 69 24.22 -9.74 3.23
C LEU A 69 24.55 -10.72 2.11
#